data_d7a0c2acbff77ce74909889adb9c96ad
#
_entry.id   d7a0c2acbff77ce74909889adb9c96ad
#
_cell.length_a   1.000
_cell.length_b   1.000
_cell.length_c   1.000
_cell.angle_alpha   90.00
_cell.angle_beta   90.00
_cell.angle_gamma   90.00
#
_symmetry.space_group_name_H-M   'P 1'
#
loop_
_entity.id
_entity.type
_entity.pdbx_description
1 polymer ?
#
loop_
_entity_poly.entity_id
_entity_poly.type
_entity_poly.pdbx_seq_one_letter_code
_entity_poly.pdbx_strand_id
1 'polypeptide(L)'
;MKQRIFDTKTRTLRDFEPIRPGHVSIYLCGATPQAKPHIGHLRSGVAFDIVRRWFLANDYDVAFARNVTDIDDKILTKAREHNRPWWEWVSTYEREFTRAYDTLGVLPPSVEPRATGHVTQMVDYMQRLIDAGFAYTREGSVYFDVNAWVKAGGDYGSISGNKLEDMTGDDPDFALWKAAKPGEPSWPTPWGSGRPGWHLECSAMSTWYLGSEFDIHGGGLDLQFPHHENEQAQSHAAGDGFARFWMHNHWVTMAGEKMSKSLGNVLSIDAMLEQVRPVELRYYLGSAHYRSVLEYSPEALQEAAAGYRRIEEFVKRAGMPEPTTWTDGFAEALNDDFSVPKALAEIHNMVREGNKAKDPAPIAAQVRAMAAVLGVDPGAWPSSTSNSNALDVLVRAELERRAVARAEKAWVTADEVRDRLAAAGIEVTDTADGPQWQVKE
;
A
#
# COMPACT_ATOMS: atom_id res chain seq x y z
N MET A 1 -2.21 -25.80 -0.86
CA MET A 1 -3.15 -24.76 -0.38
C MET A 1 -4.38 -24.76 -1.25
N LYS A 2 -5.59 -24.62 -0.71
CA LYS A 2 -6.84 -24.45 -1.50
C LYS A 2 -7.28 -22.99 -1.35
N GLN A 3 -6.63 -22.10 -2.06
CA GLN A 3 -6.98 -20.68 -2.04
C GLN A 3 -8.22 -20.43 -2.89
N ARG A 4 -9.17 -19.65 -2.38
CA ARG A 4 -10.26 -19.05 -3.14
C ARG A 4 -10.12 -17.54 -3.15
N ILE A 5 -10.45 -16.93 -4.28
CA ILE A 5 -10.36 -15.47 -4.46
C ILE A 5 -11.66 -15.00 -5.10
N PHE A 6 -12.24 -13.94 -4.57
CA PHE A 6 -13.34 -13.27 -5.22
C PHE A 6 -12.83 -12.49 -6.43
N ASP A 7 -13.27 -12.93 -7.59
CA ASP A 7 -12.94 -12.28 -8.85
C ASP A 7 -14.00 -11.22 -9.20
N THR A 8 -13.58 -9.98 -9.25
CA THR A 8 -14.49 -8.84 -9.53
C THR A 8 -15.15 -8.96 -10.90
N LYS A 9 -14.45 -9.48 -11.90
CA LYS A 9 -14.97 -9.62 -13.25
C LYS A 9 -16.14 -10.61 -13.30
N THR A 10 -15.98 -11.77 -12.68
CA THR A 10 -17.03 -12.81 -12.66
C THR A 10 -18.01 -12.61 -11.51
N ARG A 11 -17.68 -11.76 -10.52
CA ARG A 11 -18.44 -11.53 -9.27
C ARG A 11 -18.70 -12.81 -8.47
N THR A 12 -17.78 -13.75 -8.56
CA THR A 12 -17.85 -15.04 -7.87
C THR A 12 -16.56 -15.33 -7.11
N LEU A 13 -16.70 -16.12 -6.07
CA LEU A 13 -15.57 -16.70 -5.36
C LEU A 13 -15.10 -17.93 -6.15
N ARG A 14 -13.86 -17.91 -6.63
CA ARG A 14 -13.29 -18.94 -7.50
C ARG A 14 -12.09 -19.60 -6.84
N ASP A 15 -11.88 -20.87 -7.12
CA ASP A 15 -10.64 -21.55 -6.74
C ASP A 15 -9.47 -20.94 -7.53
N PHE A 16 -8.40 -20.65 -6.80
CA PHE A 16 -7.19 -20.06 -7.37
C PHE A 16 -6.20 -21.17 -7.73
N GLU A 17 -5.84 -21.19 -8.99
CA GLU A 17 -4.77 -22.01 -9.53
C GLU A 17 -3.80 -21.08 -10.27
N PRO A 18 -2.51 -20.98 -9.86
CA PRO A 18 -1.55 -20.12 -10.52
C PRO A 18 -1.26 -20.64 -11.94
N ILE A 19 -0.95 -19.72 -12.85
CA ILE A 19 -0.55 -20.06 -14.22
C ILE A 19 0.66 -20.99 -14.23
N ARG A 20 1.62 -20.72 -13.36
CA ARG A 20 2.81 -21.54 -13.18
C ARG A 20 2.81 -22.13 -11.75
N PRO A 21 2.81 -23.47 -11.60
CA PRO A 21 2.83 -24.10 -10.29
C PRO A 21 3.96 -23.57 -9.39
N GLY A 22 3.63 -23.23 -8.13
CA GLY A 22 4.57 -22.67 -7.17
C GLY A 22 4.96 -21.21 -7.37
N HIS A 23 4.39 -20.54 -8.36
CA HIS A 23 4.67 -19.13 -8.66
C HIS A 23 3.37 -18.34 -8.76
N VAL A 24 3.33 -17.13 -8.23
CA VAL A 24 2.17 -16.20 -8.32
C VAL A 24 2.65 -14.86 -8.84
N SER A 25 1.99 -14.37 -9.86
CA SER A 25 2.24 -13.07 -10.49
C SER A 25 1.12 -12.08 -10.15
N ILE A 26 1.49 -10.95 -9.56
CA ILE A 26 0.55 -9.92 -9.12
C ILE A 26 0.96 -8.57 -9.70
N TYR A 27 0.05 -7.91 -10.40
CA TYR A 27 0.19 -6.51 -10.79
C TYR A 27 -0.75 -5.66 -9.93
N LEU A 28 -0.22 -4.70 -9.21
CA LEU A 28 -1.01 -3.74 -8.45
C LEU A 28 -0.89 -2.36 -9.10
N CYS A 29 -2.01 -1.80 -9.55
CA CYS A 29 -2.04 -0.40 -9.98
C CYS A 29 -1.61 0.50 -8.82
N GLY A 30 -0.47 1.16 -9.02
CA GLY A 30 0.14 2.04 -8.06
C GLY A 30 -0.44 3.45 -8.06
N ALA A 31 0.18 4.32 -7.32
CA ALA A 31 -0.29 5.68 -7.18
C ALA A 31 0.18 6.62 -8.29
N THR A 32 -0.59 7.67 -8.53
CA THR A 32 -0.14 8.90 -9.21
C THR A 32 0.38 9.86 -8.13
N PRO A 33 1.71 10.04 -7.96
CA PRO A 33 2.26 10.83 -6.86
C PRO A 33 2.17 12.35 -7.13
N GLN A 34 0.95 12.84 -7.12
CA GLN A 34 0.63 14.27 -7.31
C GLN A 34 0.62 15.08 -6.01
N ALA A 35 0.61 14.42 -4.85
CA ALA A 35 0.63 14.99 -3.51
C ALA A 35 0.92 13.88 -2.49
N LYS A 36 1.12 14.22 -1.19
CA LYS A 36 1.30 13.25 -0.10
C LYS A 36 0.27 12.12 -0.13
N PRO A 37 0.66 10.87 0.22
CA PRO A 37 -0.27 9.77 0.39
C PRO A 37 -1.26 10.04 1.52
N HIS A 38 -2.43 9.45 1.42
CA HIS A 38 -3.43 9.41 2.48
C HIS A 38 -3.78 7.96 2.84
N ILE A 39 -4.47 7.76 3.96
CA ILE A 39 -4.75 6.41 4.49
C ILE A 39 -5.49 5.50 3.50
N GLY A 40 -6.24 6.04 2.55
CA GLY A 40 -6.89 5.25 1.48
C GLY A 40 -5.88 4.57 0.56
N HIS A 41 -4.79 5.26 0.17
CA HIS A 41 -3.69 4.64 -0.59
C HIS A 41 -2.97 3.57 0.24
N LEU A 42 -2.74 3.87 1.52
CA LEU A 42 -2.02 2.97 2.42
C LEU A 42 -2.81 1.71 2.72
N ARG A 43 -4.15 1.80 2.78
CA ARG A 43 -5.01 0.63 2.91
C ARG A 43 -4.83 -0.35 1.74
N SER A 44 -4.79 0.16 0.51
CA SER A 44 -4.51 -0.68 -0.66
C SER A 44 -3.15 -1.38 -0.52
N GLY A 45 -2.10 -0.62 -0.19
CA GLY A 45 -0.77 -1.18 0.04
C GLY A 45 -0.76 -2.28 1.11
N VAL A 46 -1.41 -2.07 2.26
CA VAL A 46 -1.50 -3.06 3.35
C VAL A 46 -2.31 -4.29 2.95
N ALA A 47 -3.44 -4.11 2.26
CA ALA A 47 -4.29 -5.21 1.82
C ALA A 47 -3.55 -6.17 0.87
N PHE A 48 -2.90 -5.63 -0.17
CA PHE A 48 -2.13 -6.44 -1.11
C PHE A 48 -0.81 -6.97 -0.53
N ASP A 49 -0.22 -6.31 0.46
CA ASP A 49 0.91 -6.85 1.22
C ASP A 49 0.52 -8.10 2.02
N ILE A 50 -0.67 -8.12 2.63
CA ILE A 50 -1.20 -9.32 3.31
C ILE A 50 -1.42 -10.46 2.32
N VAL A 51 -2.02 -10.18 1.15
CA VAL A 51 -2.18 -11.17 0.07
C VAL A 51 -0.83 -11.75 -0.33
N ARG A 52 0.16 -10.89 -0.59
CA ARG A 52 1.52 -11.31 -0.94
C ARG A 52 2.17 -12.15 0.15
N ARG A 53 2.08 -11.71 1.43
CA ARG A 53 2.65 -12.43 2.57
C ARG A 53 2.03 -13.80 2.75
N TRP A 54 0.74 -13.95 2.49
CA TRP A 54 0.07 -15.25 2.58
C TRP A 54 0.58 -16.22 1.53
N PHE A 55 0.78 -15.78 0.28
CA PHE A 55 1.39 -16.62 -0.74
C PHE A 55 2.83 -16.99 -0.38
N LEU A 56 3.65 -16.01 0.05
CA LEU A 56 5.04 -16.26 0.48
C LEU A 56 5.11 -17.24 1.66
N ALA A 57 4.21 -17.12 2.63
CA ALA A 57 4.14 -18.02 3.78
C ALA A 57 3.73 -19.46 3.41
N ASN A 58 3.14 -19.67 2.24
CA ASN A 58 2.80 -20.97 1.67
C ASN A 58 3.81 -21.41 0.57
N ASP A 59 5.05 -20.93 0.64
CA ASP A 59 6.17 -21.31 -0.22
C ASP A 59 5.98 -21.00 -1.71
N TYR A 60 5.12 -20.04 -2.05
CA TYR A 60 5.05 -19.52 -3.42
C TYR A 60 6.15 -18.50 -3.67
N ASP A 61 6.78 -18.59 -4.84
CA ASP A 61 7.56 -17.48 -5.39
C ASP A 61 6.60 -16.41 -5.94
N VAL A 62 6.69 -15.17 -5.43
CA VAL A 62 5.73 -14.11 -5.77
C VAL A 62 6.39 -12.98 -6.54
N ALA A 63 6.08 -12.88 -7.83
CA ALA A 63 6.42 -11.72 -8.64
C ALA A 63 5.37 -10.62 -8.43
N PHE A 64 5.73 -9.57 -7.70
CA PHE A 64 4.85 -8.46 -7.36
C PHE A 64 5.32 -7.17 -8.04
N ALA A 65 4.58 -6.71 -9.04
CA ALA A 65 4.81 -5.44 -9.72
C ALA A 65 3.82 -4.38 -9.22
N ARG A 66 4.32 -3.21 -8.84
CA ARG A 66 3.49 -2.04 -8.50
C ARG A 66 4.04 -0.83 -9.24
N ASN A 67 3.28 -0.25 -10.15
CA ASN A 67 3.76 0.87 -10.94
C ASN A 67 3.71 2.21 -10.20
N VAL A 68 4.43 3.17 -10.78
CA VAL A 68 4.34 4.60 -10.46
C VAL A 68 3.91 5.33 -11.72
N THR A 69 2.74 5.94 -11.70
CA THR A 69 2.28 6.86 -12.75
C THR A 69 2.98 8.20 -12.54
N ASP A 70 4.22 8.30 -13.03
CA ASP A 70 5.10 9.45 -12.82
C ASP A 70 4.89 10.57 -13.85
N ILE A 71 3.94 10.41 -14.77
CA ILE A 71 3.50 11.43 -15.73
C ILE A 71 1.98 11.40 -15.89
N ASP A 72 1.30 12.50 -15.57
CA ASP A 72 -0.16 12.62 -15.62
C ASP A 72 -0.57 14.10 -15.64
N ASP A 73 -1.77 14.41 -16.16
CA ASP A 73 -2.32 15.78 -16.20
C ASP A 73 -2.35 16.44 -14.82
N LYS A 74 -2.67 15.66 -13.76
CA LYS A 74 -2.73 16.16 -12.39
C LYS A 74 -1.36 16.56 -11.87
N ILE A 75 -0.33 15.77 -12.20
CA ILE A 75 1.07 16.08 -11.84
C ILE A 75 1.50 17.39 -12.52
N LEU A 76 1.27 17.50 -13.84
CA LEU A 76 1.64 18.68 -14.60
C LEU A 76 0.93 19.94 -14.09
N THR A 77 -0.35 19.82 -13.75
CA THR A 77 -1.14 20.91 -13.21
C THR A 77 -0.61 21.35 -11.85
N LYS A 78 -0.38 20.39 -10.92
CA LYS A 78 0.13 20.69 -9.57
C LYS A 78 1.54 21.29 -9.61
N ALA A 79 2.41 20.77 -10.44
CA ALA A 79 3.75 21.30 -10.61
C ALA A 79 3.72 22.78 -11.10
N ARG A 80 2.87 23.10 -12.08
CA ARG A 80 2.66 24.47 -12.58
C ARG A 80 2.07 25.40 -11.50
N GLU A 81 1.04 24.96 -10.78
CA GLU A 81 0.44 25.71 -9.67
C GLU A 81 1.45 26.14 -8.61
N HIS A 82 2.48 25.29 -8.39
CA HIS A 82 3.53 25.53 -7.39
C HIS A 82 4.84 26.06 -8.00
N ASN A 83 4.86 26.39 -9.28
CA ASN A 83 6.02 26.89 -10.00
C ASN A 83 7.28 25.99 -9.84
N ARG A 84 7.07 24.67 -9.94
CA ARG A 84 8.11 23.63 -9.83
C ARG A 84 8.17 22.79 -11.11
N PRO A 85 9.36 22.26 -11.50
CA PRO A 85 9.45 21.26 -12.56
C PRO A 85 8.64 20.01 -12.22
N TRP A 86 7.93 19.44 -13.20
CA TRP A 86 7.06 18.27 -12.99
C TRP A 86 7.83 17.07 -12.45
N TRP A 87 9.04 16.82 -12.94
CA TRP A 87 9.90 15.72 -12.51
C TRP A 87 10.39 15.88 -11.07
N GLU A 88 10.61 17.10 -10.60
CA GLU A 88 10.92 17.39 -9.21
C GLU A 88 9.71 17.19 -8.31
N TRP A 89 8.53 17.63 -8.78
CA TRP A 89 7.27 17.48 -8.08
C TRP A 89 6.96 16.02 -7.85
N VAL A 90 6.92 15.20 -8.90
CA VAL A 90 6.59 13.76 -8.79
C VAL A 90 7.61 13.00 -7.96
N SER A 91 8.91 13.26 -8.17
CA SER A 91 9.97 12.59 -7.40
C SER A 91 9.90 12.90 -5.89
N THR A 92 9.43 14.09 -5.51
CA THR A 92 9.19 14.43 -4.11
C THR A 92 8.10 13.54 -3.50
N TYR A 93 6.96 13.44 -4.16
CA TYR A 93 5.83 12.69 -3.62
C TYR A 93 5.97 11.18 -3.78
N GLU A 94 6.68 10.70 -4.79
CA GLU A 94 7.05 9.29 -4.88
C GLU A 94 7.84 8.82 -3.64
N ARG A 95 8.82 9.61 -3.19
CA ARG A 95 9.55 9.33 -1.94
C ARG A 95 8.65 9.36 -0.70
N GLU A 96 7.66 10.25 -0.67
CA GLU A 96 6.67 10.27 0.42
C GLU A 96 5.80 9.00 0.42
N PHE A 97 5.42 8.47 -0.75
CA PHE A 97 4.72 7.19 -0.84
C PHE A 97 5.58 6.04 -0.36
N THR A 98 6.83 5.93 -0.83
CA THR A 98 7.78 4.89 -0.39
C THR A 98 7.96 4.93 1.12
N ARG A 99 8.26 6.12 1.68
CA ARG A 99 8.40 6.31 3.12
C ARG A 99 7.15 5.86 3.90
N ALA A 100 5.96 6.19 3.40
CA ALA A 100 4.72 5.81 4.05
C ALA A 100 4.50 4.29 4.04
N TYR A 101 4.82 3.61 2.95
CA TYR A 101 4.78 2.14 2.87
C TYR A 101 5.82 1.50 3.81
N ASP A 102 7.06 1.99 3.82
CA ASP A 102 8.12 1.51 4.70
C ASP A 102 7.72 1.68 6.18
N THR A 103 7.16 2.84 6.53
CA THR A 103 6.68 3.12 7.88
C THR A 103 5.63 2.11 8.35
N LEU A 104 4.78 1.62 7.44
CA LEU A 104 3.78 0.58 7.72
C LEU A 104 4.30 -0.85 7.51
N GLY A 105 5.59 -1.05 7.24
CA GLY A 105 6.18 -2.36 7.01
C GLY A 105 5.59 -3.10 5.81
N VAL A 106 5.10 -2.38 4.79
CA VAL A 106 4.69 -2.96 3.51
C VAL A 106 5.95 -3.42 2.78
N LEU A 107 5.98 -4.66 2.32
CA LEU A 107 7.12 -5.20 1.59
C LEU A 107 7.36 -4.43 0.28
N PRO A 108 8.61 -4.09 -0.03
CA PRO A 108 8.91 -3.47 -1.31
C PRO A 108 8.48 -4.39 -2.46
N PRO A 109 7.95 -3.88 -3.57
CA PRO A 109 7.57 -4.72 -4.71
C PRO A 109 8.81 -5.40 -5.32
N SER A 110 8.61 -6.48 -6.09
CA SER A 110 9.68 -7.12 -6.85
C SER A 110 10.23 -6.17 -7.91
N VAL A 111 9.34 -5.34 -8.48
CA VAL A 111 9.68 -4.24 -9.38
C VAL A 111 8.66 -3.10 -9.22
N GLU A 112 9.16 -1.86 -9.29
CA GLU A 112 8.33 -0.65 -9.23
C GLU A 112 8.56 0.20 -10.49
N PRO A 113 7.92 -0.20 -11.63
CA PRO A 113 8.14 0.45 -12.91
C PRO A 113 7.49 1.83 -12.97
N ARG A 114 8.19 2.80 -13.56
CA ARG A 114 7.69 4.14 -13.85
C ARG A 114 7.19 4.24 -15.28
N ALA A 115 6.08 4.94 -15.50
CA ALA A 115 5.51 5.15 -16.83
C ALA A 115 6.53 5.80 -17.79
N THR A 116 7.25 6.83 -17.34
CA THR A 116 8.25 7.52 -18.18
C THR A 116 9.43 6.64 -18.60
N GLY A 117 9.73 5.57 -17.86
CA GLY A 117 10.75 4.59 -18.18
C GLY A 117 10.32 3.54 -19.23
N HIS A 118 9.04 3.52 -19.62
CA HIS A 118 8.45 2.45 -20.46
C HIS A 118 7.80 2.95 -21.73
N VAL A 119 8.16 4.16 -22.17
CA VAL A 119 7.58 4.76 -23.40
C VAL A 119 7.82 3.89 -24.64
N THR A 120 8.99 3.25 -24.76
CA THR A 120 9.26 2.34 -25.88
C THR A 120 8.27 1.17 -25.91
N GLN A 121 8.02 0.53 -24.76
CA GLN A 121 7.06 -0.55 -24.65
C GLN A 121 5.63 -0.10 -24.96
N MET A 122 5.28 1.14 -24.58
CA MET A 122 3.98 1.72 -24.89
C MET A 122 3.82 2.00 -26.40
N VAL A 123 4.89 2.45 -27.06
CA VAL A 123 4.90 2.64 -28.52
C VAL A 123 4.67 1.31 -29.24
N ASP A 124 5.41 0.27 -28.85
CA ASP A 124 5.24 -1.08 -29.41
C ASP A 124 3.82 -1.62 -29.15
N TYR A 125 3.28 -1.36 -27.98
CA TYR A 125 1.94 -1.77 -27.61
C TYR A 125 0.86 -1.06 -28.45
N MET A 126 0.98 0.25 -28.64
CA MET A 126 0.08 1.02 -29.51
C MET A 126 0.14 0.54 -30.96
N GLN A 127 1.35 0.21 -31.44
CA GLN A 127 1.48 -0.33 -32.81
C GLN A 127 0.71 -1.64 -32.96
N ARG A 128 0.78 -2.57 -31.99
CA ARG A 128 -0.02 -3.79 -32.00
C ARG A 128 -1.52 -3.51 -32.08
N LEU A 129 -2.02 -2.53 -31.33
CA LEU A 129 -3.44 -2.13 -31.34
C LEU A 129 -3.87 -1.50 -32.67
N ILE A 130 -3.00 -0.69 -33.29
CA ILE A 130 -3.24 -0.09 -34.61
C ILE A 130 -3.28 -1.18 -35.69
N ASP A 131 -2.30 -2.09 -35.66
CA ASP A 131 -2.22 -3.21 -36.63
C ASP A 131 -3.41 -4.17 -36.50
N ALA A 132 -3.95 -4.32 -35.29
CA ALA A 132 -5.15 -5.11 -35.02
C ALA A 132 -6.46 -4.38 -35.41
N GLY A 133 -6.39 -3.09 -35.75
CA GLY A 133 -7.54 -2.26 -36.15
C GLY A 133 -8.40 -1.75 -34.98
N PHE A 134 -7.86 -1.74 -33.75
CA PHE A 134 -8.54 -1.25 -32.54
C PHE A 134 -7.99 0.07 -31.99
N ALA A 135 -7.04 0.66 -32.68
CA ALA A 135 -6.57 2.01 -32.39
C ALA A 135 -6.35 2.81 -33.66
N TYR A 136 -6.51 4.13 -33.56
CA TYR A 136 -6.34 5.05 -34.69
C TYR A 136 -5.63 6.33 -34.26
N THR A 137 -5.07 7.03 -35.24
CA THR A 137 -4.38 8.29 -35.02
C THR A 137 -5.26 9.48 -35.42
N ARG A 138 -5.22 10.53 -34.61
CA ARG A 138 -5.89 11.81 -34.88
C ARG A 138 -5.07 12.96 -34.32
N GLU A 139 -4.62 13.87 -35.15
CA GLU A 139 -3.93 15.11 -34.78
C GLU A 139 -2.71 14.87 -33.83
N GLY A 140 -1.90 13.85 -34.13
CA GLY A 140 -0.72 13.52 -33.32
C GLY A 140 -1.00 12.74 -32.02
N SER A 141 -2.26 12.45 -31.75
CA SER A 141 -2.70 11.56 -30.66
C SER A 141 -3.06 10.19 -31.20
N VAL A 142 -3.06 9.18 -30.32
CA VAL A 142 -3.54 7.83 -30.60
C VAL A 142 -4.69 7.53 -29.67
N TYR A 143 -5.77 6.99 -30.20
CA TYR A 143 -6.98 6.65 -29.47
C TYR A 143 -7.29 5.15 -29.64
N PHE A 144 -7.83 4.55 -28.57
CA PHE A 144 -8.44 3.22 -28.62
C PHE A 144 -9.88 3.37 -29.13
N ASP A 145 -10.25 2.57 -30.14
CA ASP A 145 -11.59 2.52 -30.74
C ASP A 145 -12.43 1.48 -29.99
N VAL A 146 -13.18 1.93 -28.99
CA VAL A 146 -14.05 1.08 -28.17
C VAL A 146 -15.17 0.47 -29.01
N ASN A 147 -15.71 1.24 -29.96
CA ASN A 147 -16.80 0.77 -30.82
C ASN A 147 -16.31 -0.32 -31.78
N ALA A 148 -15.12 -0.19 -32.38
CA ALA A 148 -14.53 -1.22 -33.21
C ALA A 148 -14.29 -2.51 -32.40
N TRP A 149 -13.77 -2.39 -31.16
CA TRP A 149 -13.53 -3.50 -30.25
C TRP A 149 -14.83 -4.25 -29.90
N VAL A 150 -15.86 -3.53 -29.46
CA VAL A 150 -17.16 -4.14 -29.12
C VAL A 150 -17.84 -4.78 -30.33
N LYS A 151 -17.76 -4.12 -31.50
CA LYS A 151 -18.32 -4.67 -32.77
C LYS A 151 -17.61 -5.97 -33.22
N ALA A 152 -16.32 -6.09 -32.86
CA ALA A 152 -15.56 -7.34 -33.12
C ALA A 152 -15.87 -8.44 -32.08
N GLY A 153 -16.78 -8.22 -31.15
CA GLY A 153 -17.14 -9.16 -30.08
C GLY A 153 -16.28 -9.04 -28.83
N GLY A 154 -15.54 -7.95 -28.72
CA GLY A 154 -14.72 -7.67 -27.56
C GLY A 154 -15.55 -7.36 -26.31
N ASP A 155 -15.02 -7.76 -25.16
CA ASP A 155 -15.62 -7.54 -23.86
C ASP A 155 -15.29 -6.14 -23.34
N TYR A 156 -16.31 -5.34 -23.00
CA TYR A 156 -16.17 -4.03 -22.39
C TYR A 156 -17.32 -3.78 -21.40
N GLY A 157 -17.00 -3.45 -20.15
CA GLY A 157 -17.97 -3.27 -19.07
C GLY A 157 -18.07 -4.45 -18.11
N SER A 158 -17.34 -5.55 -18.33
CA SER A 158 -17.45 -6.75 -17.49
C SER A 158 -16.85 -6.60 -16.10
N ILE A 159 -15.79 -5.80 -15.94
CA ILE A 159 -15.16 -5.55 -14.63
C ILE A 159 -16.03 -4.61 -13.81
N SER A 160 -16.50 -3.51 -14.40
CA SER A 160 -17.32 -2.50 -13.73
C SER A 160 -18.76 -2.99 -13.54
N GLY A 161 -19.23 -3.82 -14.46
CA GLY A 161 -20.62 -4.29 -14.54
C GLY A 161 -21.58 -3.25 -15.09
N ASN A 162 -21.06 -2.20 -15.69
CA ASN A 162 -21.83 -1.16 -16.31
C ASN A 162 -22.02 -1.45 -17.80
N LYS A 163 -23.09 -0.95 -18.39
CA LYS A 163 -23.27 -0.99 -19.83
C LYS A 163 -22.49 0.14 -20.49
N LEU A 164 -22.01 -0.09 -21.71
CA LEU A 164 -21.26 0.92 -22.46
C LEU A 164 -22.04 2.24 -22.60
N GLU A 165 -23.34 2.15 -22.89
CA GLU A 165 -24.25 3.29 -23.06
C GLU A 165 -24.34 4.18 -21.80
N ASP A 166 -24.20 3.58 -20.62
CA ASP A 166 -24.28 4.28 -19.32
C ASP A 166 -22.94 4.92 -18.93
N MET A 167 -21.81 4.51 -19.58
CA MET A 167 -20.47 4.84 -19.11
C MET A 167 -19.77 5.98 -19.85
N THR A 168 -20.07 6.17 -21.14
CA THR A 168 -19.18 6.92 -22.03
C THR A 168 -19.84 8.06 -22.80
N GLY A 169 -21.17 8.18 -22.74
CA GLY A 169 -21.87 9.16 -23.58
C GLY A 169 -21.69 8.86 -25.08
N ASP A 170 -21.59 9.94 -25.90
CA ASP A 170 -21.56 9.84 -27.35
C ASP A 170 -20.18 9.43 -27.92
N ASP A 171 -19.07 9.55 -27.16
CA ASP A 171 -17.71 9.22 -27.60
C ASP A 171 -17.02 8.35 -26.53
N PRO A 172 -17.04 7.01 -26.68
CA PRO A 172 -16.44 6.08 -25.74
C PRO A 172 -14.92 5.94 -25.86
N ASP A 173 -14.32 6.50 -26.91
CA ASP A 173 -12.91 6.32 -27.21
C ASP A 173 -12.02 7.06 -26.20
N PHE A 174 -10.90 6.45 -25.85
CA PHE A 174 -9.98 7.02 -24.90
C PHE A 174 -8.56 7.11 -25.45
N ALA A 175 -7.82 8.11 -24.96
CA ALA A 175 -6.48 8.39 -25.45
C ALA A 175 -5.46 7.36 -24.90
N LEU A 176 -4.77 6.70 -25.81
CA LEU A 176 -3.56 5.91 -25.57
C LEU A 176 -2.32 6.80 -25.53
N TRP A 177 -2.29 7.81 -26.42
CA TRP A 177 -1.23 8.79 -26.53
C TRP A 177 -1.82 10.17 -26.74
N LYS A 178 -1.36 11.14 -25.97
CA LYS A 178 -1.82 12.53 -26.05
C LYS A 178 -0.77 13.38 -26.73
N ALA A 179 -1.12 14.02 -27.83
CA ALA A 179 -0.24 14.98 -28.53
C ALA A 179 0.29 16.04 -27.56
N ALA A 180 1.55 16.41 -27.73
CA ALA A 180 2.21 17.40 -26.89
C ALA A 180 1.58 18.77 -27.01
N LYS A 181 1.33 19.41 -25.86
CA LYS A 181 1.01 20.84 -25.79
C LYS A 181 2.26 21.67 -25.53
N PRO A 182 2.28 22.93 -25.94
CA PRO A 182 3.43 23.80 -25.66
C PRO A 182 3.81 23.85 -24.19
N GLY A 183 5.09 23.54 -23.89
CA GLY A 183 5.62 23.54 -22.53
C GLY A 183 5.35 22.27 -21.72
N GLU A 184 4.69 21.26 -22.28
CA GLU A 184 4.54 19.94 -21.65
C GLU A 184 5.73 19.01 -22.00
N PRO A 185 6.10 18.08 -21.10
CA PRO A 185 7.05 17.04 -21.45
C PRO A 185 6.48 16.14 -22.54
N SER A 186 7.35 15.69 -23.45
CA SER A 186 6.92 14.84 -24.54
C SER A 186 8.03 13.91 -25.02
N TRP A 187 7.63 12.80 -25.59
CA TRP A 187 8.48 11.78 -26.20
C TRP A 187 8.11 11.65 -27.68
N PRO A 188 9.10 11.40 -28.54
CA PRO A 188 8.83 11.20 -29.97
C PRO A 188 8.19 9.81 -30.19
N THR A 189 7.20 9.76 -31.07
CA THR A 189 6.61 8.51 -31.58
C THR A 189 6.43 8.60 -33.10
N PRO A 190 6.15 7.48 -33.80
CA PRO A 190 5.83 7.52 -35.22
C PRO A 190 4.64 8.41 -35.59
N TRP A 191 3.75 8.67 -34.64
CA TRP A 191 2.50 9.43 -34.86
C TRP A 191 2.59 10.90 -34.46
N GLY A 192 3.67 11.26 -33.75
CA GLY A 192 3.90 12.61 -33.24
C GLY A 192 4.49 12.63 -31.85
N SER A 193 5.01 13.78 -31.43
CA SER A 193 5.48 13.96 -30.06
C SER A 193 4.30 14.11 -29.11
N GLY A 194 4.40 13.44 -27.95
CA GLY A 194 3.34 13.47 -26.96
C GLY A 194 3.72 12.75 -25.67
N ARG A 195 2.74 12.33 -24.91
CA ARG A 195 2.88 11.61 -23.66
C ARG A 195 1.83 10.51 -23.51
N PRO A 196 2.09 9.50 -22.65
CA PRO A 196 1.17 8.39 -22.44
C PRO A 196 -0.22 8.82 -21.99
N GLY A 197 -1.23 8.07 -22.44
CA GLY A 197 -2.52 7.99 -21.78
C GLY A 197 -2.45 7.05 -20.59
N TRP A 198 -3.13 7.39 -19.52
CA TRP A 198 -3.06 6.72 -18.22
C TRP A 198 -3.29 5.20 -18.27
N HIS A 199 -4.18 4.73 -19.13
CA HIS A 199 -4.55 3.30 -19.18
C HIS A 199 -3.49 2.43 -19.89
N LEU A 200 -2.81 2.99 -20.88
CA LEU A 200 -1.77 2.31 -21.64
C LEU A 200 -0.55 1.96 -20.78
N GLU A 201 -0.24 2.80 -19.80
CA GLU A 201 0.92 2.62 -18.92
C GLU A 201 0.90 1.26 -18.26
N CYS A 202 -0.21 0.92 -17.60
CA CYS A 202 -0.34 -0.33 -16.86
C CYS A 202 -0.44 -1.54 -17.78
N SER A 203 -1.14 -1.45 -18.91
CA SER A 203 -1.18 -2.54 -19.90
C SER A 203 0.20 -2.88 -20.43
N ALA A 204 1.00 -1.88 -20.81
CA ALA A 204 2.34 -2.09 -21.34
C ALA A 204 3.31 -2.59 -20.26
N MET A 205 3.27 -2.01 -19.05
CA MET A 205 4.18 -2.40 -17.97
C MET A 205 3.86 -3.77 -17.39
N SER A 206 2.57 -4.11 -17.20
CA SER A 206 2.19 -5.44 -16.71
C SER A 206 2.60 -6.54 -17.69
N THR A 207 2.34 -6.35 -18.98
CA THR A 207 2.76 -7.27 -20.03
C THR A 207 4.27 -7.42 -20.09
N TRP A 208 5.03 -6.34 -19.93
CA TRP A 208 6.48 -6.36 -19.97
C TRP A 208 7.10 -7.15 -18.81
N TYR A 209 6.58 -7.01 -17.59
CA TYR A 209 7.16 -7.64 -16.40
C TYR A 209 6.57 -9.00 -16.06
N LEU A 210 5.29 -9.21 -16.32
CA LEU A 210 4.58 -10.43 -15.93
C LEU A 210 4.18 -11.32 -17.10
N GLY A 211 4.35 -10.84 -18.34
CA GLY A 211 3.96 -11.56 -19.55
C GLY A 211 2.55 -11.21 -20.05
N SER A 212 2.16 -11.83 -21.16
CA SER A 212 0.86 -11.59 -21.80
C SER A 212 -0.33 -12.09 -20.98
N GLU A 213 -0.11 -12.95 -20.02
CA GLU A 213 -1.10 -13.45 -19.06
C GLU A 213 -0.45 -13.58 -17.68
N PHE A 214 -1.13 -13.14 -16.64
CA PHE A 214 -0.68 -13.19 -15.26
C PHE A 214 -1.82 -13.47 -14.28
N ASP A 215 -1.51 -13.83 -13.02
CA ASP A 215 -2.50 -14.40 -12.12
C ASP A 215 -3.47 -13.34 -11.58
N ILE A 216 -2.99 -12.27 -10.97
CA ILE A 216 -3.83 -11.32 -10.23
C ILE A 216 -3.54 -9.89 -10.64
N HIS A 217 -4.59 -9.16 -11.01
CA HIS A 217 -4.55 -7.70 -11.17
C HIS A 217 -5.32 -7.04 -10.03
N GLY A 218 -4.69 -6.11 -9.34
CA GLY A 218 -5.23 -5.47 -8.16
C GLY A 218 -5.26 -3.95 -8.20
N GLY A 219 -6.16 -3.37 -7.39
CA GLY A 219 -6.25 -1.92 -7.22
C GLY A 219 -7.40 -1.50 -6.30
N GLY A 220 -7.59 -0.19 -6.15
CA GLY A 220 -8.76 0.34 -5.48
C GLY A 220 -10.04 0.15 -6.29
N LEU A 221 -11.19 0.07 -5.62
CA LEU A 221 -12.50 -0.10 -6.27
C LEU A 221 -12.81 1.01 -7.29
N ASP A 222 -12.25 2.18 -7.11
CA ASP A 222 -12.37 3.31 -8.03
C ASP A 222 -11.59 3.16 -9.34
N LEU A 223 -10.72 2.17 -9.43
CA LEU A 223 -10.00 1.82 -10.65
C LEU A 223 -10.78 0.86 -11.56
N GLN A 224 -11.85 0.20 -11.06
CA GLN A 224 -12.65 -0.70 -11.88
C GLN A 224 -13.07 -0.05 -13.19
N PHE A 225 -13.51 1.21 -13.10
CA PHE A 225 -13.87 2.03 -14.25
C PHE A 225 -13.37 3.48 -14.06
N PRO A 226 -12.79 4.08 -15.11
CA PRO A 226 -12.54 3.49 -16.44
C PRO A 226 -11.24 2.69 -16.56
N HIS A 227 -10.34 2.73 -15.55
CA HIS A 227 -8.93 2.34 -15.69
C HIS A 227 -8.75 0.86 -16.02
N HIS A 228 -9.19 -0.06 -15.16
CA HIS A 228 -9.02 -1.50 -15.36
C HIS A 228 -9.84 -2.04 -16.53
N GLU A 229 -11.02 -1.49 -16.76
CA GLU A 229 -11.82 -1.83 -17.94
C GLU A 229 -11.06 -1.50 -19.23
N ASN A 230 -10.47 -0.31 -19.30
CA ASN A 230 -9.67 0.14 -20.44
C ASN A 230 -8.39 -0.69 -20.61
N GLU A 231 -7.71 -1.04 -19.52
CA GLU A 231 -6.54 -1.93 -19.55
C GLU A 231 -6.91 -3.31 -20.11
N GLN A 232 -8.01 -3.91 -19.63
CA GLN A 232 -8.47 -5.19 -20.14
C GLN A 232 -8.80 -5.12 -21.63
N ALA A 233 -9.53 -4.10 -22.05
CA ALA A 233 -9.88 -3.92 -23.47
C ALA A 233 -8.64 -3.80 -24.34
N GLN A 234 -7.65 -2.97 -23.95
CA GLN A 234 -6.37 -2.83 -24.64
C GLN A 234 -5.64 -4.17 -24.75
N SER A 235 -5.56 -4.91 -23.63
CA SER A 235 -4.77 -6.12 -23.57
C SER A 235 -5.38 -7.24 -24.42
N HIS A 236 -6.68 -7.45 -24.32
CA HIS A 236 -7.37 -8.43 -25.16
C HIS A 236 -7.35 -8.04 -26.65
N ALA A 237 -7.50 -6.75 -26.97
CA ALA A 237 -7.41 -6.24 -28.34
C ALA A 237 -6.00 -6.40 -28.93
N ALA A 238 -4.96 -6.32 -28.11
CA ALA A 238 -3.57 -6.61 -28.49
C ALA A 238 -3.27 -8.12 -28.59
N GLY A 239 -4.22 -9.00 -28.27
CA GLY A 239 -4.08 -10.45 -28.30
C GLY A 239 -3.48 -11.06 -27.03
N ASP A 240 -3.43 -10.32 -25.92
CA ASP A 240 -2.96 -10.80 -24.62
C ASP A 240 -4.10 -11.42 -23.80
N GLY A 241 -3.79 -12.43 -22.97
CA GLY A 241 -4.75 -13.04 -22.04
C GLY A 241 -5.06 -12.18 -20.85
N PHE A 242 -4.11 -11.35 -20.44
CA PHE A 242 -4.12 -10.43 -19.32
C PHE A 242 -4.35 -11.10 -17.94
N ALA A 243 -5.11 -10.47 -17.04
CA ALA A 243 -5.28 -10.99 -15.68
C ALA A 243 -6.34 -12.09 -15.58
N ARG A 244 -6.01 -13.17 -14.84
CA ARG A 244 -6.98 -14.25 -14.53
C ARG A 244 -7.93 -13.91 -13.41
N PHE A 245 -7.49 -13.10 -12.44
CA PHE A 245 -8.27 -12.63 -11.30
C PHE A 245 -8.16 -11.12 -11.16
N TRP A 246 -9.29 -10.48 -10.94
CA TRP A 246 -9.39 -9.07 -10.65
C TRP A 246 -9.74 -8.86 -9.18
N MET A 247 -8.83 -8.24 -8.41
CA MET A 247 -9.02 -7.98 -6.99
C MET A 247 -9.11 -6.48 -6.72
N HIS A 248 -10.19 -6.04 -6.06
CA HIS A 248 -10.37 -4.64 -5.72
C HIS A 248 -10.57 -4.46 -4.22
N ASN A 249 -9.74 -3.60 -3.60
CA ASN A 249 -9.96 -3.20 -2.23
C ASN A 249 -10.95 -2.04 -2.15
N HIS A 250 -11.82 -2.09 -1.13
CA HIS A 250 -12.80 -1.04 -0.89
C HIS A 250 -12.17 0.19 -0.20
N TRP A 251 -12.90 1.28 -0.16
CA TRP A 251 -12.45 2.59 0.31
C TRP A 251 -12.31 2.66 1.83
N VAL A 252 -11.57 3.67 2.29
CA VAL A 252 -11.67 4.23 3.62
C VAL A 252 -12.66 5.39 3.54
N THR A 253 -13.65 5.41 4.45
CA THR A 253 -14.67 6.45 4.55
C THR A 253 -14.54 7.20 5.88
N MET A 254 -15.06 8.40 5.94
CA MET A 254 -15.19 9.20 7.15
C MET A 254 -16.59 9.76 7.19
N ALA A 255 -17.35 9.50 8.26
CA ALA A 255 -18.75 9.86 8.40
C ALA A 255 -19.62 9.36 7.22
N GLY A 256 -19.34 8.15 6.73
CA GLY A 256 -20.04 7.52 5.60
C GLY A 256 -19.63 8.04 4.22
N GLU A 257 -18.77 9.04 4.13
CA GLU A 257 -18.32 9.61 2.86
C GLU A 257 -16.92 9.14 2.47
N LYS A 258 -16.70 8.89 1.17
CA LYS A 258 -15.35 8.57 0.64
C LYS A 258 -14.41 9.74 0.91
N MET A 259 -13.21 9.44 1.42
CA MET A 259 -12.17 10.45 1.54
C MET A 259 -11.77 11.01 0.18
N SER A 260 -11.85 12.32 0.04
CA SER A 260 -11.40 13.00 -1.17
C SER A 260 -10.83 14.38 -0.83
N LYS A 261 -9.86 14.82 -1.66
CA LYS A 261 -9.24 16.14 -1.49
C LYS A 261 -10.23 17.29 -1.69
N SER A 262 -11.25 17.09 -2.53
CA SER A 262 -12.30 18.07 -2.79
C SER A 262 -13.20 18.30 -1.58
N LEU A 263 -13.37 17.29 -0.72
CA LEU A 263 -14.15 17.38 0.52
C LEU A 263 -13.31 17.84 1.71
N GLY A 264 -11.96 17.96 1.56
CA GLY A 264 -11.08 18.37 2.65
C GLY A 264 -10.98 17.37 3.81
N ASN A 265 -11.49 16.14 3.63
CA ASN A 265 -11.54 15.09 4.65
C ASN A 265 -10.41 14.06 4.52
N VAL A 266 -9.27 14.44 3.94
CA VAL A 266 -8.13 13.55 3.70
C VAL A 266 -7.24 13.49 4.93
N LEU A 267 -7.04 12.28 5.45
CA LEU A 267 -6.12 12.03 6.57
C LEU A 267 -4.75 11.60 6.06
N SER A 268 -3.73 12.37 6.43
CA SER A 268 -2.32 12.04 6.16
C SER A 268 -1.83 10.94 7.10
N ILE A 269 -0.78 10.23 6.70
CA ILE A 269 -0.11 9.28 7.60
C ILE A 269 0.46 9.98 8.83
N ASP A 270 1.01 11.19 8.67
CA ASP A 270 1.61 11.95 9.77
C ASP A 270 0.57 12.20 10.87
N ALA A 271 -0.63 12.69 10.51
CA ALA A 271 -1.72 12.92 11.46
C ALA A 271 -2.23 11.64 12.16
N MET A 272 -2.12 10.49 11.51
CA MET A 272 -2.47 9.21 12.12
C MET A 272 -1.40 8.74 13.10
N LEU A 273 -0.12 8.97 12.78
CA LEU A 273 1.01 8.57 13.63
C LEU A 273 1.17 9.44 14.88
N GLU A 274 0.55 10.61 14.92
CA GLU A 274 0.40 11.39 16.17
C GLU A 274 -0.52 10.69 17.18
N GLN A 275 -1.42 9.82 16.72
CA GLN A 275 -2.44 9.17 17.57
C GLN A 275 -2.08 7.72 17.93
N VAL A 276 -1.39 7.01 17.03
CA VAL A 276 -1.07 5.58 17.19
C VAL A 276 0.30 5.25 16.60
N ARG A 277 0.90 4.13 17.05
CA ARG A 277 2.15 3.62 16.48
C ARG A 277 1.97 3.09 15.06
N PRO A 278 3.04 3.03 14.24
CA PRO A 278 2.96 2.50 12.87
C PRO A 278 2.33 1.11 12.77
N VAL A 279 2.69 0.19 13.65
CA VAL A 279 2.12 -1.17 13.68
C VAL A 279 0.63 -1.18 14.03
N GLU A 280 0.19 -0.27 14.90
CA GLU A 280 -1.23 -0.12 15.29
C GLU A 280 -2.04 0.44 14.12
N LEU A 281 -1.48 1.40 13.38
CA LEU A 281 -2.08 1.91 12.16
C LEU A 281 -2.16 0.82 11.07
N ARG A 282 -1.09 0.04 10.89
CA ARG A 282 -1.12 -1.11 9.99
C ARG A 282 -2.19 -2.12 10.38
N TYR A 283 -2.27 -2.46 11.68
CA TYR A 283 -3.30 -3.36 12.19
C TYR A 283 -4.70 -2.83 11.89
N TYR A 284 -4.96 -1.54 12.14
CA TYR A 284 -6.23 -0.90 11.80
C TYR A 284 -6.56 -0.99 10.31
N LEU A 285 -5.63 -0.59 9.42
CA LEU A 285 -5.85 -0.60 7.97
C LEU A 285 -6.09 -2.01 7.40
N GLY A 286 -5.48 -3.04 8.00
CA GLY A 286 -5.63 -4.43 7.61
C GLY A 286 -6.80 -5.16 8.28
N SER A 287 -7.41 -4.61 9.35
CA SER A 287 -8.37 -5.34 10.18
C SER A 287 -9.70 -5.67 9.50
N ALA A 288 -10.15 -4.82 8.60
CA ALA A 288 -11.37 -5.09 7.82
C ALA A 288 -11.04 -5.95 6.59
N HIS A 289 -12.02 -6.75 6.14
CA HIS A 289 -11.89 -7.47 4.87
C HIS A 289 -11.56 -6.48 3.74
N TYR A 290 -10.65 -6.83 2.81
CA TYR A 290 -10.21 -5.91 1.76
C TYR A 290 -11.40 -5.37 0.92
N ARG A 291 -12.43 -6.20 0.67
CA ARG A 291 -13.65 -5.82 -0.07
C ARG A 291 -14.69 -5.05 0.76
N SER A 292 -14.47 -4.84 2.04
CA SER A 292 -15.40 -4.07 2.89
C SER A 292 -14.92 -2.63 3.05
N VAL A 293 -15.85 -1.72 3.22
CA VAL A 293 -15.54 -0.34 3.64
C VAL A 293 -14.82 -0.37 4.98
N LEU A 294 -13.82 0.47 5.14
CA LEU A 294 -13.18 0.76 6.42
C LEU A 294 -13.63 2.18 6.84
N GLU A 295 -14.55 2.24 7.79
CA GLU A 295 -14.97 3.52 8.33
C GLU A 295 -13.94 4.03 9.34
N TYR A 296 -13.44 5.25 9.11
CA TYR A 296 -12.55 5.91 10.04
C TYR A 296 -13.32 6.72 11.09
N SER A 297 -12.99 6.46 12.34
CA SER A 297 -13.19 7.40 13.43
C SER A 297 -12.00 7.30 14.40
N PRO A 298 -11.72 8.33 15.22
CA PRO A 298 -10.70 8.26 16.25
C PRO A 298 -10.90 7.07 17.20
N GLU A 299 -12.16 6.78 17.55
CA GLU A 299 -12.53 5.68 18.44
C GLU A 299 -12.21 4.32 17.80
N ALA A 300 -12.56 4.11 16.53
CA ALA A 300 -12.27 2.87 15.80
C ALA A 300 -10.76 2.64 15.67
N LEU A 301 -9.99 3.70 15.46
CA LEU A 301 -8.53 3.64 15.44
C LEU A 301 -7.96 3.21 16.80
N GLN A 302 -8.44 3.82 17.89
CA GLN A 302 -7.99 3.50 19.25
C GLN A 302 -8.42 2.08 19.68
N GLU A 303 -9.60 1.63 19.28
CA GLU A 303 -10.07 0.26 19.52
C GLU A 303 -9.17 -0.77 18.81
N ALA A 304 -8.82 -0.53 17.56
CA ALA A 304 -7.90 -1.37 16.80
C ALA A 304 -6.50 -1.37 17.44
N ALA A 305 -5.99 -0.22 17.85
CA ALA A 305 -4.72 -0.11 18.58
C ALA A 305 -4.74 -0.91 19.88
N ALA A 306 -5.82 -0.82 20.66
CA ALA A 306 -5.99 -1.62 21.87
C ALA A 306 -6.09 -3.12 21.56
N GLY A 307 -6.69 -3.50 20.42
CA GLY A 307 -6.70 -4.87 19.90
C GLY A 307 -5.28 -5.40 19.67
N TYR A 308 -4.45 -4.65 18.97
CA TYR A 308 -3.05 -4.99 18.73
C TYR A 308 -2.25 -5.10 20.06
N ARG A 309 -2.40 -4.12 20.96
CA ARG A 309 -1.68 -4.11 22.25
C ARG A 309 -1.95 -5.38 23.06
N ARG A 310 -3.17 -5.91 23.05
CA ARG A 310 -3.50 -7.19 23.73
C ARG A 310 -2.69 -8.37 23.18
N ILE A 311 -2.45 -8.40 21.86
CA ILE A 311 -1.59 -9.41 21.23
C ILE A 311 -0.14 -9.20 21.67
N GLU A 312 0.36 -7.99 21.59
CA GLU A 312 1.73 -7.62 21.95
C GLU A 312 2.03 -7.94 23.43
N GLU A 313 1.15 -7.55 24.35
CA GLU A 313 1.29 -7.82 25.78
C GLU A 313 1.29 -9.32 26.11
N PHE A 314 0.43 -10.09 25.45
CA PHE A 314 0.42 -11.54 25.61
C PHE A 314 1.73 -12.17 25.17
N VAL A 315 2.22 -11.83 23.98
CA VAL A 315 3.46 -12.36 23.42
C VAL A 315 4.68 -11.97 24.29
N LYS A 316 4.74 -10.71 24.74
CA LYS A 316 5.79 -10.22 25.66
C LYS A 316 5.78 -10.98 26.99
N ARG A 317 4.61 -11.15 27.61
CA ARG A 317 4.47 -11.89 28.87
C ARG A 317 4.86 -13.35 28.73
N ALA A 318 4.65 -13.98 27.58
CA ALA A 318 5.06 -15.35 27.27
C ALA A 318 6.55 -15.48 26.93
N GLY A 319 7.36 -14.41 27.06
CA GLY A 319 8.80 -14.43 26.84
C GLY A 319 9.23 -14.27 25.37
N MET A 320 8.35 -13.80 24.49
CA MET A 320 8.66 -13.55 23.09
C MET A 320 9.25 -14.79 22.38
N PRO A 321 8.60 -15.96 22.41
CA PRO A 321 9.13 -17.19 21.80
C PRO A 321 9.25 -17.04 20.28
N GLU A 322 10.15 -17.78 19.63
CA GLU A 322 10.28 -17.80 18.19
C GLU A 322 9.00 -18.24 17.50
N PRO A 323 8.61 -17.62 16.38
CA PRO A 323 7.42 -18.01 15.62
C PRO A 323 7.53 -19.47 15.14
N THR A 324 6.42 -20.20 15.18
CA THR A 324 6.38 -21.60 14.71
C THR A 324 5.52 -21.73 13.45
N THR A 325 4.24 -22.08 13.61
CA THR A 325 3.29 -22.24 12.51
C THR A 325 1.93 -21.67 12.92
N TRP A 326 1.06 -21.48 11.97
CA TRP A 326 -0.32 -21.03 12.22
C TRP A 326 -1.26 -22.19 12.49
N THR A 327 -2.47 -21.87 12.98
CA THR A 327 -3.55 -22.85 13.18
C THR A 327 -4.31 -23.13 11.87
N ASP A 328 -5.01 -24.27 11.82
CA ASP A 328 -5.88 -24.58 10.67
C ASP A 328 -6.96 -23.51 10.48
N GLY A 329 -7.56 -23.02 11.58
CA GLY A 329 -8.58 -21.96 11.52
C GLY A 329 -8.07 -20.64 10.92
N PHE A 330 -6.81 -20.28 11.19
CA PHE A 330 -6.17 -19.13 10.54
C PHE A 330 -5.95 -19.37 9.05
N ALA A 331 -5.47 -20.55 8.69
CA ALA A 331 -5.27 -20.93 7.29
C ALA A 331 -6.60 -20.95 6.51
N GLU A 332 -7.66 -21.53 7.08
CA GLU A 332 -9.00 -21.53 6.49
C GLU A 332 -9.52 -20.10 6.25
N ALA A 333 -9.30 -19.20 7.23
CA ALA A 333 -9.70 -17.80 7.11
C ALA A 333 -9.01 -17.09 5.96
N LEU A 334 -7.70 -17.24 5.79
CA LEU A 334 -6.97 -16.60 4.69
C LEU A 334 -7.19 -17.30 3.33
N ASN A 335 -7.42 -18.61 3.34
CA ASN A 335 -7.79 -19.33 2.12
C ASN A 335 -9.19 -18.99 1.61
N ASP A 336 -10.05 -18.42 2.45
CA ASP A 336 -11.38 -17.94 2.10
C ASP A 336 -11.35 -16.43 1.80
N ASP A 337 -10.84 -16.09 0.63
CA ASP A 337 -10.79 -14.71 0.10
C ASP A 337 -10.03 -13.73 1.02
N PHE A 338 -8.93 -14.20 1.62
CA PHE A 338 -8.10 -13.41 2.53
C PHE A 338 -8.90 -12.75 3.66
N SER A 339 -9.76 -13.52 4.32
CA SER A 339 -10.63 -13.01 5.39
C SER A 339 -9.84 -12.63 6.65
N VAL A 340 -9.18 -11.47 6.63
CA VAL A 340 -8.42 -10.95 7.77
C VAL A 340 -9.26 -10.83 9.05
N PRO A 341 -10.55 -10.42 9.01
CA PRO A 341 -11.35 -10.39 10.23
C PRO A 341 -11.47 -11.76 10.92
N LYS A 342 -11.64 -12.85 10.15
CA LYS A 342 -11.66 -14.22 10.69
C LYS A 342 -10.28 -14.63 11.22
N ALA A 343 -9.21 -14.28 10.49
CA ALA A 343 -7.83 -14.55 10.90
C ALA A 343 -7.48 -13.82 12.21
N LEU A 344 -7.89 -12.57 12.38
CA LEU A 344 -7.71 -11.82 13.63
C LEU A 344 -8.54 -12.39 14.77
N ALA A 345 -9.76 -12.86 14.50
CA ALA A 345 -10.58 -13.53 15.51
C ALA A 345 -9.87 -14.79 16.04
N GLU A 346 -9.22 -15.56 15.17
CA GLU A 346 -8.43 -16.73 15.56
C GLU A 346 -7.23 -16.33 16.43
N ILE A 347 -6.46 -15.31 16.04
CA ILE A 347 -5.36 -14.77 16.84
C ILE A 347 -5.84 -14.38 18.24
N HIS A 348 -6.96 -13.65 18.36
CA HIS A 348 -7.51 -13.25 19.65
C HIS A 348 -8.08 -14.43 20.47
N ASN A 349 -8.58 -15.48 19.83
CA ASN A 349 -8.97 -16.72 20.50
C ASN A 349 -7.73 -17.38 21.14
N MET A 350 -6.66 -17.52 20.36
CA MET A 350 -5.39 -18.08 20.83
C MET A 350 -4.80 -17.27 21.99
N VAL A 351 -4.85 -15.93 21.93
CA VAL A 351 -4.44 -15.06 23.05
C VAL A 351 -5.28 -15.34 24.31
N ARG A 352 -6.61 -15.53 24.18
CA ARG A 352 -7.48 -15.84 25.32
C ARG A 352 -7.18 -17.22 25.93
N GLU A 353 -6.87 -18.21 25.12
CA GLU A 353 -6.47 -19.55 25.55
C GLU A 353 -5.10 -19.50 26.21
N GLY A 354 -4.14 -18.82 25.61
CA GLY A 354 -2.79 -18.68 26.14
C GLY A 354 -2.73 -17.96 27.48
N ASN A 355 -3.66 -17.01 27.73
CA ASN A 355 -3.80 -16.36 29.04
C ASN A 355 -4.23 -17.29 30.17
N LYS A 356 -4.82 -18.46 29.85
CA LYS A 356 -5.26 -19.48 30.82
C LYS A 356 -4.28 -20.65 30.91
N ALA A 357 -3.34 -20.76 29.96
CA ALA A 357 -2.39 -21.85 29.89
C ALA A 357 -1.34 -21.77 31.00
N LYS A 358 -0.91 -22.94 31.51
CA LYS A 358 0.21 -23.04 32.47
C LYS A 358 1.53 -22.60 31.81
N ASP A 359 1.71 -23.00 30.54
CA ASP A 359 2.82 -22.57 29.69
C ASP A 359 2.26 -21.88 28.48
N PRO A 360 2.31 -20.54 28.40
CA PRO A 360 1.81 -19.78 27.29
C PRO A 360 2.76 -19.73 26.07
N ALA A 361 4.03 -20.13 26.20
CA ALA A 361 5.04 -19.95 25.17
C ALA A 361 4.72 -20.65 23.85
N PRO A 362 4.24 -21.91 23.79
CA PRO A 362 3.88 -22.54 22.51
C PRO A 362 2.74 -21.82 21.78
N ILE A 363 1.76 -21.32 22.54
CA ILE A 363 0.62 -20.57 21.97
C ILE A 363 1.10 -19.21 21.46
N ALA A 364 1.97 -18.53 22.20
CA ALA A 364 2.54 -17.26 21.77
C ALA A 364 3.41 -17.41 20.51
N ALA A 365 4.12 -18.52 20.35
CA ALA A 365 4.86 -18.83 19.13
C ALA A 365 3.94 -18.96 17.90
N GLN A 366 2.79 -19.59 18.04
CA GLN A 366 1.77 -19.65 16.98
C GLN A 366 1.13 -18.28 16.71
N VAL A 367 0.81 -17.51 17.76
CA VAL A 367 0.29 -16.14 17.63
C VAL A 367 1.27 -15.26 16.84
N ARG A 368 2.58 -15.35 17.12
CA ARG A 368 3.61 -14.63 16.37
C ARG A 368 3.65 -15.04 14.90
N ALA A 369 3.58 -16.35 14.60
CA ALA A 369 3.55 -16.85 13.23
C ALA A 369 2.35 -16.29 12.43
N MET A 370 1.15 -16.32 13.03
CA MET A 370 -0.05 -15.73 12.42
C MET A 370 0.06 -14.22 12.26
N ALA A 371 0.57 -13.51 13.27
CA ALA A 371 0.78 -12.08 13.24
C ALA A 371 1.82 -11.65 12.17
N ALA A 372 2.86 -12.47 11.95
CA ALA A 372 3.88 -12.24 10.92
C ALA A 372 3.29 -12.26 9.51
N VAL A 373 2.36 -13.17 9.22
CA VAL A 373 1.64 -13.22 7.94
C VAL A 373 0.86 -11.92 7.71
N LEU A 374 0.24 -11.36 8.75
CA LEU A 374 -0.45 -10.06 8.65
C LEU A 374 0.51 -8.85 8.69
N GLY A 375 1.82 -9.11 8.93
CA GLY A 375 2.86 -8.09 9.06
C GLY A 375 2.78 -7.29 10.36
N VAL A 376 2.18 -7.86 11.42
CA VAL A 376 1.99 -7.22 12.74
C VAL A 376 2.62 -8.06 13.87
N ASP A 377 3.62 -8.92 13.58
CA ASP A 377 4.34 -9.67 14.63
C ASP A 377 5.04 -8.69 15.60
N PRO A 378 4.72 -8.75 16.90
CA PRO A 378 5.36 -7.88 17.90
C PRO A 378 6.90 -7.96 17.93
N GLY A 379 7.49 -9.08 17.49
CA GLY A 379 8.93 -9.26 17.42
C GLY A 379 9.60 -8.55 16.24
N ALA A 380 8.83 -8.19 15.21
CA ALA A 380 9.33 -7.52 14.01
C ALA A 380 9.27 -5.98 14.08
N TRP A 381 8.62 -5.43 15.09
CA TRP A 381 8.46 -3.98 15.25
C TRP A 381 9.24 -3.45 16.45
N PRO A 382 9.80 -2.22 16.37
CA PRO A 382 10.45 -1.60 17.52
C PRO A 382 9.46 -1.53 18.70
N SER A 383 9.86 -2.07 19.83
CA SER A 383 9.06 -1.90 21.04
C SER A 383 9.10 -0.42 21.48
N SER A 384 7.98 0.10 21.99
CA SER A 384 7.94 1.43 22.61
C SER A 384 9.01 1.58 23.73
N THR A 385 9.42 0.43 24.29
CA THR A 385 10.51 0.36 25.29
C THR A 385 11.92 0.44 24.69
N SER A 386 12.15 0.09 23.41
CA SER A 386 13.52 0.13 22.86
C SER A 386 14.03 1.56 22.63
N ASN A 387 13.17 2.45 22.15
CA ASN A 387 13.55 3.88 22.01
C ASN A 387 13.63 4.56 23.38
N SER A 388 12.74 4.23 24.33
CA SER A 388 12.83 4.76 25.69
C SER A 388 14.04 4.20 26.45
N ASN A 389 14.42 2.92 26.25
CA ASN A 389 15.63 2.36 26.85
C ASN A 389 16.90 2.96 26.26
N ALA A 390 16.98 3.16 24.94
CA ALA A 390 18.13 3.82 24.32
C ALA A 390 18.24 5.28 24.77
N LEU A 391 17.12 5.99 24.81
CA LEU A 391 17.05 7.35 25.33
C LEU A 391 17.38 7.40 26.82
N ASP A 392 16.84 6.48 27.63
CA ASP A 392 17.15 6.39 29.08
C ASP A 392 18.64 6.17 29.32
N VAL A 393 19.28 5.26 28.57
CA VAL A 393 20.75 5.04 28.68
C VAL A 393 21.52 6.31 28.33
N LEU A 394 21.16 7.01 27.26
CA LEU A 394 21.83 8.25 26.86
C LEU A 394 21.60 9.37 27.86
N VAL A 395 20.39 9.55 28.36
CA VAL A 395 20.03 10.57 29.33
C VAL A 395 20.74 10.31 30.69
N ARG A 396 20.75 9.04 31.13
CA ARG A 396 21.47 8.66 32.38
C ARG A 396 22.97 8.94 32.27
N ALA A 397 23.59 8.64 31.12
CA ALA A 397 25.00 8.96 30.91
C ALA A 397 25.28 10.47 30.98
N GLU A 398 24.41 11.30 30.42
CA GLU A 398 24.52 12.77 30.55
C GLU A 398 24.23 13.26 31.98
N LEU A 399 23.28 12.66 32.69
CA LEU A 399 22.99 12.97 34.09
C LEU A 399 24.16 12.59 35.03
N GLU A 400 24.81 11.45 34.76
CA GLU A 400 26.03 11.05 35.50
C GLU A 400 27.17 12.03 35.23
N ARG A 401 27.40 12.47 34.01
CA ARG A 401 28.36 13.49 33.64
C ARG A 401 28.08 14.82 34.35
N ARG A 402 26.79 15.23 34.46
CA ARG A 402 26.36 16.40 35.23
C ARG A 402 26.66 16.22 36.70
N ALA A 403 26.40 15.04 37.26
CA ALA A 403 26.66 14.75 38.66
C ALA A 403 28.17 14.85 39.00
N VAL A 404 29.04 14.29 38.18
CA VAL A 404 30.50 14.40 38.31
C VAL A 404 30.94 15.87 38.25
N ALA A 405 30.48 16.64 37.25
CA ALA A 405 30.82 18.05 37.12
C ALA A 405 30.38 18.87 38.35
N ARG A 406 29.21 18.56 38.93
CA ARG A 406 28.77 19.23 40.20
C ARG A 406 29.64 18.86 41.39
N ALA A 407 30.07 17.60 41.50
CA ALA A 407 30.96 17.14 42.57
C ALA A 407 32.34 17.81 42.48
N GLU A 408 32.83 18.05 41.25
CA GLU A 408 34.10 18.74 40.98
C GLU A 408 33.97 20.27 40.99
N LYS A 409 32.78 20.82 41.27
CA LYS A 409 32.46 22.26 41.22
C LYS A 409 32.66 22.91 39.84
N ALA A 410 32.63 22.11 38.77
CA ALA A 410 32.71 22.55 37.38
C ALA A 410 31.31 22.98 36.87
N TRP A 411 30.82 24.12 37.44
CA TRP A 411 29.44 24.58 37.25
C TRP A 411 29.08 24.85 35.79
N VAL A 412 30.03 25.37 34.97
CA VAL A 412 29.82 25.61 33.53
C VAL A 412 29.45 24.32 32.80
N THR A 413 30.22 23.25 33.03
CA THR A 413 29.95 21.95 32.43
C THR A 413 28.62 21.34 32.87
N ALA A 414 28.26 21.52 34.15
CA ALA A 414 26.98 21.05 34.67
C ALA A 414 25.77 21.77 34.02
N ASP A 415 25.91 23.09 33.80
CA ASP A 415 24.90 23.90 33.13
C ASP A 415 24.80 23.55 31.62
N GLU A 416 25.92 23.35 30.92
CA GLU A 416 25.93 22.90 29.52
C GLU A 416 25.19 21.57 29.31
N VAL A 417 25.33 20.61 30.23
CA VAL A 417 24.59 19.34 30.16
C VAL A 417 23.10 19.57 30.35
N ARG A 418 22.71 20.39 31.33
CA ARG A 418 21.30 20.74 31.57
C ARG A 418 20.68 21.40 30.34
N ASP A 419 21.36 22.35 29.76
CA ASP A 419 20.86 23.14 28.63
C ASP A 419 20.75 22.27 27.35
N ARG A 420 21.66 21.30 27.13
CA ARG A 420 21.55 20.32 26.05
C ARG A 420 20.35 19.40 26.23
N LEU A 421 20.12 18.90 27.46
CA LEU A 421 18.95 18.06 27.74
C LEU A 421 17.65 18.84 27.52
N ALA A 422 17.60 20.10 28.01
CA ALA A 422 16.46 20.98 27.78
C ALA A 422 16.22 21.29 26.29
N ALA A 423 17.28 21.54 25.51
CA ALA A 423 17.21 21.76 24.09
C ALA A 423 16.73 20.50 23.33
N ALA A 424 16.98 19.30 23.87
CA ALA A 424 16.46 18.02 23.34
C ALA A 424 15.02 17.70 23.80
N GLY A 425 14.35 18.63 24.51
CA GLY A 425 13.00 18.44 25.04
C GLY A 425 12.94 17.54 26.28
N ILE A 426 14.06 17.39 27.00
CA ILE A 426 14.14 16.57 28.22
C ILE A 426 14.16 17.48 29.46
N GLU A 427 13.16 17.34 30.32
CA GLU A 427 13.05 18.00 31.57
C GLU A 427 13.66 17.15 32.69
N VAL A 428 14.56 17.72 33.48
CA VAL A 428 15.26 17.04 34.58
C VAL A 428 14.85 17.65 35.91
N THR A 429 14.39 16.81 36.84
CA THR A 429 14.04 17.19 38.22
C THR A 429 14.99 16.50 39.20
N ASP A 430 15.74 17.29 40.00
CA ASP A 430 16.57 16.75 41.07
C ASP A 430 15.68 16.35 42.26
N THR A 431 15.69 15.06 42.65
CA THR A 431 14.94 14.52 43.80
C THR A 431 15.90 14.00 44.87
N ALA A 432 15.37 13.68 46.06
CA ALA A 432 16.17 13.12 47.14
C ALA A 432 16.80 11.75 46.79
N ASP A 433 16.15 11.01 45.87
CA ASP A 433 16.59 9.70 45.39
C ASP A 433 17.45 9.77 44.11
N GLY A 434 17.82 10.99 43.68
CA GLY A 434 18.60 11.26 42.48
C GLY A 434 17.81 12.00 41.39
N PRO A 435 18.46 12.35 40.27
CA PRO A 435 17.81 13.09 39.19
C PRO A 435 16.80 12.20 38.46
N GLN A 436 15.57 12.67 38.29
CA GLN A 436 14.53 12.10 37.46
C GLN A 436 14.35 12.91 36.17
N TRP A 437 13.94 12.28 35.10
CA TRP A 437 13.76 12.96 33.84
C TRP A 437 12.48 12.54 33.16
N GLN A 438 11.95 13.42 32.32
CA GLN A 438 10.81 13.17 31.44
C GLN A 438 10.96 13.93 30.11
N VAL A 439 10.35 13.40 29.05
CA VAL A 439 10.24 14.12 27.77
C VAL A 439 9.13 15.17 27.92
N LYS A 440 9.43 16.40 27.55
CA LYS A 440 8.47 17.49 27.56
C LYS A 440 7.46 17.28 26.45
N GLU A 441 6.18 17.16 26.80
CA GLU A 441 5.08 17.08 25.83
C GLU A 441 4.88 18.39 25.04
#